data_37dee2bdb70f981c32ae68b962135856
#
_entry.id   37dee2bdb70f981c32ae68b962135856
#
_cell.length_a   1.000
_cell.length_b   1.000
_cell.length_c   1.000
_cell.angle_alpha   90.00
_cell.angle_beta   90.00
_cell.angle_gamma   90.00
#
_symmetry.space_group_name_H-M   'P 1'
#
loop_
_entity.id
_entity.type
_entity.pdbx_description
1 polymer ?
#
loop_
_entity_poly.entity_id
_entity_poly.type
_entity_poly.pdbx_seq_one_letter_code
_entity_poly.pdbx_strand_id
1 'polypeptide(L)'
;MNRLWLLLFPLWLSGCAEIAYYTQAVTGHLGVLLHSRSIEQVLDDPATPPETRARLERAREMRDYASRVLKLPENRSYRIYADLGRPAALWNIFAAPELSLELKSWCYLVAGCVNYRGYFSRARADAYAKELRAEGYEVFVGPVSAYSTVGWFNDPLLNTVLKRPDPELAGVLFHELAHQRLFVPGDTAFSESFATAVEIEGVRRWLTDQGKPEEFANYMERLKRREQFM
;
A
#
# COMPACT_ATOMS: atom_id res chain seq x y z
N MET A 1 30.77 -37.13 22.30
CA MET A 1 31.07 -36.04 21.36
C MET A 1 29.97 -35.98 20.29
N ASN A 2 29.43 -34.78 20.06
CA ASN A 2 28.70 -34.30 18.90
C ASN A 2 27.18 -34.55 18.75
N ARG A 3 26.39 -34.27 19.81
CA ARG A 3 24.94 -33.98 19.62
C ARG A 3 24.63 -32.49 19.48
N LEU A 4 25.60 -31.59 19.63
CA LEU A 4 25.43 -30.14 19.57
C LEU A 4 25.23 -29.60 18.13
N TRP A 5 25.74 -30.31 17.12
CA TRP A 5 25.64 -29.91 15.70
C TRP A 5 24.25 -30.09 15.08
N LEU A 6 23.44 -31.00 15.64
CA LEU A 6 22.08 -31.24 15.13
C LEU A 6 21.07 -30.17 15.56
N LEU A 7 21.36 -29.37 16.59
CA LEU A 7 20.50 -28.29 17.05
C LEU A 7 20.76 -26.95 16.33
N LEU A 8 21.90 -26.81 15.63
CA LEU A 8 22.25 -25.59 14.89
C LEU A 8 21.67 -25.57 13.47
N PHE A 9 21.34 -26.74 12.91
CA PHE A 9 20.86 -26.86 11.52
C PHE A 9 19.49 -26.19 11.26
N PRO A 10 18.45 -26.29 12.14
CA PRO A 10 17.18 -25.61 11.92
C PRO A 10 17.25 -24.08 12.06
N LEU A 11 18.19 -23.53 12.84
CA LEU A 11 18.40 -22.09 12.96
C LEU A 11 18.93 -21.44 11.67
N TRP A 12 19.70 -22.17 10.87
CA TRP A 12 20.22 -21.67 9.60
C TRP A 12 19.15 -21.64 8.50
N LEU A 13 18.20 -22.56 8.51
CA LEU A 13 17.11 -22.60 7.51
C LEU A 13 16.09 -21.49 7.72
N SER A 14 15.75 -21.16 8.97
CA SER A 14 14.85 -20.05 9.32
C SER A 14 15.46 -18.69 8.92
N GLY A 15 16.77 -18.52 9.10
CA GLY A 15 17.48 -17.31 8.69
C GLY A 15 17.46 -17.08 7.19
N CYS A 16 17.62 -18.13 6.38
CA CYS A 16 17.63 -18.01 4.92
C CYS A 16 16.26 -17.56 4.35
N ALA A 17 15.15 -18.06 4.89
CA ALA A 17 13.80 -17.69 4.44
C ALA A 17 13.50 -16.21 4.72
N GLU A 18 13.88 -15.69 5.90
CA GLU A 18 13.71 -14.29 6.23
C GLU A 18 14.63 -13.39 5.39
N ILE A 19 15.88 -13.76 5.18
CA ILE A 19 16.80 -13.03 4.28
C ILE A 19 16.21 -12.95 2.86
N ALA A 20 15.69 -14.06 2.34
CA ALA A 20 15.07 -14.10 1.02
C ALA A 20 13.83 -13.20 0.93
N TYR A 21 13.05 -13.13 2.01
CA TYR A 21 11.91 -12.24 2.11
C TYR A 21 12.33 -10.77 2.10
N TYR A 22 13.26 -10.36 2.95
CA TYR A 22 13.75 -8.97 2.96
C TYR A 22 14.42 -8.59 1.64
N THR A 23 15.17 -9.51 1.03
CA THR A 23 15.76 -9.28 -0.29
C THR A 23 14.71 -8.99 -1.34
N GLN A 24 13.61 -9.78 -1.40
CA GLN A 24 12.53 -9.51 -2.36
C GLN A 24 11.77 -8.22 -2.04
N ALA A 25 11.61 -7.86 -0.77
CA ALA A 25 10.95 -6.62 -0.38
C ALA A 25 11.78 -5.39 -0.80
N VAL A 26 13.08 -5.40 -0.50
CA VAL A 26 14.00 -4.32 -0.88
C VAL A 26 14.15 -4.22 -2.40
N THR A 27 14.44 -5.33 -3.08
CA THR A 27 14.62 -5.31 -4.55
C THR A 27 13.33 -4.96 -5.28
N GLY A 28 12.17 -5.39 -4.78
CA GLY A 28 10.87 -5.04 -5.33
C GLY A 28 10.57 -3.55 -5.19
N HIS A 29 10.81 -2.98 -4.01
CA HIS A 29 10.64 -1.54 -3.78
C HIS A 29 11.63 -0.71 -4.62
N LEU A 30 12.91 -1.06 -4.64
CA LEU A 30 13.89 -0.40 -5.49
C LEU A 30 13.50 -0.48 -6.97
N GLY A 31 12.99 -1.62 -7.43
CA GLY A 31 12.46 -1.77 -8.78
C GLY A 31 11.36 -0.76 -9.09
N VAL A 32 10.44 -0.52 -8.16
CA VAL A 32 9.40 0.51 -8.32
C VAL A 32 10.02 1.91 -8.42
N LEU A 33 10.94 2.25 -7.53
CA LEU A 33 11.61 3.56 -7.52
C LEU A 33 12.42 3.81 -8.79
N LEU A 34 13.15 2.82 -9.29
CA LEU A 34 13.96 2.93 -10.51
C LEU A 34 13.11 3.15 -11.77
N HIS A 35 11.85 2.67 -11.78
CA HIS A 35 10.91 2.88 -12.88
C HIS A 35 10.01 4.12 -12.65
N SER A 36 10.21 4.85 -11.55
CA SER A 36 9.45 6.06 -11.27
C SER A 36 10.03 7.27 -12.02
N ARG A 37 9.13 8.10 -12.56
CA ARG A 37 9.45 9.40 -13.19
C ARG A 37 8.67 10.49 -12.48
N SER A 38 9.15 11.74 -12.49
CA SER A 38 8.31 12.83 -11.97
C SER A 38 7.03 12.94 -12.81
N ILE A 39 5.93 13.34 -12.17
CA ILE A 39 4.65 13.51 -12.89
C ILE A 39 4.84 14.53 -14.01
N GLU A 40 5.60 15.60 -13.81
CA GLU A 40 5.92 16.59 -14.82
C GLU A 40 6.62 15.98 -16.03
N GLN A 41 7.67 15.15 -15.81
CA GLN A 41 8.35 14.44 -16.90
C GLN A 41 7.43 13.52 -17.71
N VAL A 42 6.45 12.90 -17.04
CA VAL A 42 5.46 12.05 -17.72
C VAL A 42 4.45 12.91 -18.47
N LEU A 43 4.02 14.04 -17.94
CA LEU A 43 3.11 14.97 -18.59
C LEU A 43 3.74 15.64 -19.83
N ASP A 44 5.05 15.92 -19.81
CA ASP A 44 5.79 16.53 -20.91
C ASP A 44 6.13 15.53 -22.03
N ASP A 45 6.05 14.23 -21.74
CA ASP A 45 6.37 13.15 -22.69
C ASP A 45 5.25 13.00 -23.74
N PRO A 46 5.49 13.27 -25.03
CA PRO A 46 4.47 13.12 -26.06
C PRO A 46 3.97 11.69 -26.25
N ALA A 47 4.73 10.69 -25.81
CA ALA A 47 4.34 9.28 -25.86
C ALA A 47 3.35 8.90 -24.75
N THR A 48 3.10 9.77 -23.76
CA THR A 48 2.14 9.50 -22.69
C THR A 48 0.72 9.45 -23.22
N PRO A 49 -0.02 8.35 -23.01
CA PRO A 49 -1.40 8.22 -23.44
C PRO A 49 -2.28 9.37 -22.90
N PRO A 50 -3.21 9.92 -23.71
CA PRO A 50 -4.05 11.05 -23.28
C PRO A 50 -4.84 10.78 -22.00
N GLU A 51 -5.34 9.55 -21.83
CA GLU A 51 -6.05 9.15 -20.59
C GLU A 51 -5.14 9.22 -19.37
N THR A 52 -3.92 8.66 -19.48
CA THR A 52 -2.93 8.69 -18.38
C THR A 52 -2.54 10.14 -18.04
N ARG A 53 -2.37 10.98 -19.08
CA ARG A 53 -2.07 12.41 -18.92
C ARG A 53 -3.16 13.11 -18.10
N ALA A 54 -4.42 12.99 -18.53
CA ALA A 54 -5.55 13.60 -17.84
C ALA A 54 -5.66 13.13 -16.38
N ARG A 55 -5.43 11.83 -16.13
CA ARG A 55 -5.45 11.26 -14.76
C ARG A 55 -4.31 11.79 -13.89
N LEU A 56 -3.11 11.96 -14.44
CA LEU A 56 -1.95 12.50 -13.72
C LEU A 56 -2.14 14.01 -13.41
N GLU A 57 -2.73 14.78 -14.31
CA GLU A 57 -3.09 16.18 -14.05
C GLU A 57 -4.05 16.29 -12.88
N ARG A 58 -5.10 15.47 -12.85
CA ARG A 58 -6.05 15.41 -11.72
C ARG A 58 -5.36 15.00 -10.41
N ALA A 59 -4.52 13.98 -10.45
CA ALA A 59 -3.78 13.54 -9.28
C ALA A 59 -2.84 14.62 -8.72
N ARG A 60 -2.19 15.39 -9.61
CA ARG A 60 -1.36 16.53 -9.23
C ARG A 60 -2.17 17.62 -8.54
N GLU A 61 -3.36 17.96 -9.07
CA GLU A 61 -4.27 18.93 -8.43
C GLU A 61 -4.68 18.47 -7.02
N MET A 62 -5.05 17.18 -6.86
CA MET A 62 -5.40 16.59 -5.56
C MET A 62 -4.21 16.63 -4.59
N ARG A 63 -3.01 16.31 -5.07
CA ARG A 63 -1.77 16.35 -4.27
C ARG A 63 -1.45 17.78 -3.80
N ASP A 64 -1.63 18.77 -4.66
CA ASP A 64 -1.46 20.18 -4.32
C ASP A 64 -2.51 20.65 -3.32
N TYR A 65 -3.76 20.19 -3.49
CA TYR A 65 -4.85 20.46 -2.54
C TYR A 65 -4.53 19.91 -1.14
N ALA A 66 -4.01 18.70 -1.07
CA ALA A 66 -3.59 18.07 0.19
C ALA A 66 -2.63 18.96 0.99
N SER A 67 -1.63 19.55 0.33
CA SER A 67 -0.66 20.39 1.02
C SER A 67 -1.19 21.80 1.28
N ARG A 68 -1.81 22.44 0.29
CA ARG A 68 -2.24 23.84 0.42
C ARG A 68 -3.45 24.01 1.34
N VAL A 69 -4.47 23.15 1.21
CA VAL A 69 -5.75 23.28 1.91
C VAL A 69 -5.80 22.42 3.16
N LEU A 70 -5.44 21.13 3.04
CA LEU A 70 -5.52 20.19 4.16
C LEU A 70 -4.30 20.26 5.08
N LYS A 71 -3.27 21.04 4.73
CA LYS A 71 -2.02 21.18 5.52
C LYS A 71 -1.30 19.85 5.77
N LEU A 72 -1.48 18.89 4.87
CA LEU A 72 -0.74 17.63 4.86
C LEU A 72 0.72 17.88 4.39
N PRO A 73 1.67 16.96 4.66
CA PRO A 73 3.08 17.19 4.41
C PRO A 73 3.40 17.59 2.96
N GLU A 74 4.21 18.64 2.79
CA GLU A 74 4.74 19.05 1.50
C GLU A 74 6.07 18.37 1.28
N ASN A 75 6.06 17.31 0.49
CA ASN A 75 7.24 16.51 0.13
C ASN A 75 7.06 15.91 -1.28
N ARG A 76 7.97 15.04 -1.70
CA ARG A 76 7.95 14.42 -3.04
C ARG A 76 7.06 13.18 -3.15
N SER A 77 6.46 12.69 -2.06
CA SER A 77 5.52 11.57 -2.13
C SER A 77 4.31 11.94 -3.01
N TYR A 78 3.93 11.01 -3.88
CA TYR A 78 2.84 11.16 -4.86
C TYR A 78 3.04 12.29 -5.89
N ARG A 79 4.30 12.81 -6.02
CA ARG A 79 4.74 13.70 -7.11
C ARG A 79 5.57 12.96 -8.16
N ILE A 80 5.80 11.67 -7.94
CA ILE A 80 6.43 10.75 -8.89
C ILE A 80 5.43 9.67 -9.26
N TYR A 81 5.50 9.16 -10.46
CA TYR A 81 4.60 8.14 -11.01
C TYR A 81 5.38 6.91 -11.44
N ALA A 82 4.84 5.73 -11.14
CA ALA A 82 5.37 4.46 -11.63
C ALA A 82 4.25 3.64 -12.28
N ASP A 83 4.45 3.26 -13.54
CA ASP A 83 3.65 2.24 -14.18
C ASP A 83 4.30 0.87 -13.95
N LEU A 84 3.60 0.01 -13.24
CA LEU A 84 4.08 -1.32 -12.89
C LEU A 84 3.82 -2.35 -14.00
N GLY A 85 3.07 -2.00 -15.06
CA GLY A 85 2.65 -2.92 -16.12
C GLY A 85 1.80 -4.10 -15.60
N ARG A 86 1.24 -4.00 -14.39
CA ARG A 86 0.50 -5.08 -13.71
C ARG A 86 -0.64 -4.52 -12.87
N PRO A 87 -1.68 -5.34 -12.53
CA PRO A 87 -2.89 -4.87 -11.86
C PRO A 87 -2.75 -4.68 -10.35
N ALA A 88 -1.66 -5.11 -9.75
CA ALA A 88 -1.43 -5.01 -8.31
C ALA A 88 -0.03 -4.49 -7.98
N ALA A 89 0.08 -3.65 -6.97
CA ALA A 89 1.38 -3.20 -6.43
C ALA A 89 2.08 -4.33 -5.69
N LEU A 90 1.34 -5.02 -4.84
CA LEU A 90 1.76 -6.15 -4.02
C LEU A 90 0.69 -7.24 -4.03
N TRP A 91 1.08 -8.42 -3.53
CA TRP A 91 0.16 -9.49 -3.14
C TRP A 91 0.36 -9.76 -1.65
N ASN A 92 -0.68 -9.50 -0.86
CA ASN A 92 -0.68 -9.82 0.56
C ASN A 92 -1.19 -11.24 0.78
N ILE A 93 -0.52 -11.94 1.66
CA ILE A 93 -0.91 -13.26 2.16
C ILE A 93 -1.51 -13.07 3.54
N PHE A 94 -2.70 -13.58 3.73
CA PHE A 94 -3.36 -13.73 5.01
C PHE A 94 -3.49 -15.23 5.28
N ALA A 95 -3.23 -15.65 6.51
CA ALA A 95 -3.33 -17.04 6.90
C ALA A 95 -4.00 -17.16 8.27
N ALA A 96 -4.86 -18.16 8.46
CA ALA A 96 -5.46 -18.48 9.73
C ALA A 96 -5.46 -20.01 9.93
N PRO A 97 -5.40 -20.52 11.17
CA PRO A 97 -5.67 -21.92 11.41
C PRO A 97 -7.07 -22.30 10.94
N GLU A 98 -7.27 -23.55 10.54
CA GLU A 98 -8.58 -24.07 10.16
C GLU A 98 -9.62 -23.79 11.25
N LEU A 99 -10.78 -23.30 10.87
CA LEU A 99 -11.90 -22.93 11.76
C LEU A 99 -11.57 -21.79 12.77
N SER A 100 -10.57 -20.97 12.48
CA SER A 100 -10.19 -19.79 13.29
C SER A 100 -10.32 -18.52 12.46
N LEU A 101 -10.75 -17.42 13.12
CA LEU A 101 -10.70 -16.07 12.57
C LEU A 101 -9.44 -15.31 13.02
N GLU A 102 -8.62 -15.94 13.85
CA GLU A 102 -7.37 -15.35 14.33
C GLU A 102 -6.29 -15.49 13.27
N LEU A 103 -5.89 -14.36 12.69
CA LEU A 103 -4.88 -14.32 11.64
C LEU A 103 -3.48 -14.59 12.22
N LYS A 104 -2.68 -15.34 11.46
CA LYS A 104 -1.23 -15.47 11.69
C LYS A 104 -0.59 -14.09 11.66
N SER A 105 0.25 -13.82 12.64
CA SER A 105 1.04 -12.60 12.71
C SER A 105 2.48 -12.83 12.26
N TRP A 106 3.03 -11.86 11.52
CA TRP A 106 4.45 -11.80 11.15
C TRP A 106 5.07 -10.55 11.75
N CYS A 107 6.21 -10.71 12.43
CA CYS A 107 6.89 -9.63 13.10
C CYS A 107 8.14 -9.20 12.32
N TYR A 108 8.25 -7.92 12.04
CA TYR A 108 9.34 -7.30 11.28
C TYR A 108 10.10 -6.30 12.15
N LEU A 109 11.40 -6.12 11.90
CA LEU A 109 12.26 -5.24 12.68
C LEU A 109 11.80 -3.77 12.67
N VAL A 110 11.21 -3.31 11.56
CA VAL A 110 10.79 -1.90 11.39
C VAL A 110 9.28 -1.74 11.51
N ALA A 111 8.51 -2.61 10.86
CA ALA A 111 7.05 -2.50 10.81
C ALA A 111 6.34 -3.06 12.05
N GLY A 112 7.06 -3.73 12.96
CA GLY A 112 6.43 -4.46 14.06
C GLY A 112 5.70 -5.71 13.59
N CYS A 113 4.69 -6.15 14.34
CA CYS A 113 3.92 -7.34 14.01
C CYS A 113 2.65 -6.95 13.25
N VAL A 114 2.42 -7.60 12.12
CA VAL A 114 1.24 -7.39 11.24
C VAL A 114 0.64 -8.73 10.84
N ASN A 115 -0.64 -8.73 10.49
CA ASN A 115 -1.41 -9.94 10.18
C ASN A 115 -1.41 -10.28 8.68
N TYR A 116 -0.40 -9.84 7.94
CA TYR A 116 -0.21 -10.16 6.54
C TYR A 116 1.27 -10.18 6.17
N ARG A 117 1.59 -10.83 5.03
CA ARG A 117 2.94 -10.85 4.45
C ARG A 117 2.88 -10.45 2.98
N GLY A 118 3.54 -9.35 2.62
CA GLY A 118 3.48 -8.76 1.29
C GLY A 118 4.60 -9.24 0.36
N TYR A 119 4.24 -9.50 -0.90
CA TYR A 119 5.18 -9.90 -1.95
C TYR A 119 5.02 -9.03 -3.19
N PHE A 120 6.12 -8.59 -3.80
CA PHE A 120 6.13 -7.90 -5.09
C PHE A 120 5.91 -8.85 -6.28
N SER A 121 6.05 -10.16 -6.07
CA SER A 121 5.84 -11.20 -7.09
C SER A 121 4.67 -12.11 -6.70
N ARG A 122 3.68 -12.23 -7.59
CA ARG A 122 2.56 -13.15 -7.41
C ARG A 122 3.05 -14.60 -7.27
N ALA A 123 3.99 -15.02 -8.10
CA ALA A 123 4.53 -16.38 -8.07
C ALA A 123 5.20 -16.71 -6.73
N ARG A 124 5.92 -15.75 -6.14
CA ARG A 124 6.52 -15.93 -4.80
C ARG A 124 5.46 -15.96 -3.70
N ALA A 125 4.43 -15.13 -3.81
CA ALA A 125 3.29 -15.17 -2.89
C ALA A 125 2.59 -16.54 -2.94
N ASP A 126 2.30 -17.06 -4.14
CA ASP A 126 1.66 -18.36 -4.31
C ASP A 126 2.53 -19.52 -3.81
N ALA A 127 3.85 -19.45 -4.00
CA ALA A 127 4.79 -20.46 -3.47
C ALA A 127 4.75 -20.50 -1.93
N TYR A 128 4.86 -19.35 -1.28
CA TYR A 128 4.78 -19.28 0.19
C TYR A 128 3.38 -19.65 0.72
N ALA A 129 2.32 -19.27 0.01
CA ALA A 129 0.97 -19.70 0.36
C ALA A 129 0.79 -21.22 0.32
N LYS A 130 1.47 -21.91 -0.62
CA LYS A 130 1.51 -23.38 -0.68
C LYS A 130 2.20 -23.99 0.53
N GLU A 131 3.30 -23.40 0.98
CA GLU A 131 4.00 -23.82 2.20
C GLU A 131 3.10 -23.70 3.43
N LEU A 132 2.44 -22.57 3.62
CA LEU A 132 1.51 -22.35 4.74
C LEU A 132 0.33 -23.33 4.71
N ARG A 133 -0.21 -23.65 3.53
CA ARG A 133 -1.27 -24.66 3.42
C ARG A 133 -0.78 -26.05 3.80
N ALA A 134 0.47 -26.39 3.48
CA ALA A 134 1.08 -27.65 3.92
C ALA A 134 1.32 -27.70 5.44
N GLU A 135 1.44 -26.56 6.09
CA GLU A 135 1.48 -26.40 7.56
C GLU A 135 0.11 -26.44 8.23
N GLY A 136 -1.00 -26.56 7.44
CA GLY A 136 -2.38 -26.64 7.98
C GLY A 136 -3.09 -25.29 8.12
N TYR A 137 -2.59 -24.21 7.46
CA TYR A 137 -3.30 -22.93 7.44
C TYR A 137 -4.27 -22.83 6.26
N GLU A 138 -5.40 -22.19 6.48
CA GLU A 138 -6.20 -21.61 5.41
C GLU A 138 -5.49 -20.31 4.94
N VAL A 139 -5.34 -20.13 3.62
CA VAL A 139 -4.53 -19.03 3.08
C VAL A 139 -5.27 -18.31 1.97
N PHE A 140 -5.40 -16.99 2.12
CA PHE A 140 -5.87 -16.07 1.09
C PHE A 140 -4.70 -15.26 0.54
N VAL A 141 -4.61 -15.11 -0.79
CA VAL A 141 -3.64 -14.24 -1.46
C VAL A 141 -4.40 -13.15 -2.21
N GLY A 142 -4.36 -11.95 -1.67
CA GLY A 142 -5.08 -10.79 -2.21
C GLY A 142 -4.17 -9.78 -2.91
N PRO A 143 -4.64 -9.16 -4.03
CA PRO A 143 -3.94 -8.04 -4.65
C PRO A 143 -4.09 -6.78 -3.80
N VAL A 144 -3.01 -6.00 -3.72
CA VAL A 144 -2.97 -4.69 -3.06
C VAL A 144 -2.65 -3.64 -4.11
N SER A 145 -3.44 -2.58 -4.20
CA SER A 145 -3.29 -1.53 -5.22
C SER A 145 -2.29 -0.45 -4.83
N ALA A 146 -2.02 -0.27 -3.54
CA ALA A 146 -1.08 0.72 -3.03
C ALA A 146 -0.29 0.13 -1.86
N TYR A 147 0.84 0.73 -1.56
CA TYR A 147 1.58 0.55 -0.30
C TYR A 147 2.25 1.88 0.04
N SER A 148 2.46 2.12 1.31
CA SER A 148 3.16 3.31 1.79
C SER A 148 4.40 2.90 2.60
N THR A 149 5.42 3.74 2.52
CA THR A 149 6.61 3.65 3.37
C THR A 149 6.51 4.58 4.59
N VAL A 150 5.33 5.11 4.84
CA VAL A 150 5.05 6.03 5.96
C VAL A 150 6.01 7.23 5.97
N GLY A 151 6.41 7.69 4.77
CA GLY A 151 7.31 8.83 4.60
C GLY A 151 8.81 8.54 4.73
N TRP A 152 9.23 7.28 4.92
CA TRP A 152 10.66 6.90 4.87
C TRP A 152 11.26 7.11 3.49
N PHE A 153 10.44 6.95 2.44
CA PHE A 153 10.81 7.24 1.05
C PHE A 153 9.75 8.12 0.42
N ASN A 154 10.06 8.67 -0.75
CA ASN A 154 9.07 9.36 -1.57
C ASN A 154 8.21 8.33 -2.30
N ASP A 155 7.04 8.01 -1.75
CA ASP A 155 6.15 7.01 -2.31
C ASP A 155 5.61 7.46 -3.67
N PRO A 156 5.70 6.62 -4.72
CA PRO A 156 5.17 6.94 -6.03
C PRO A 156 3.65 6.77 -6.10
N LEU A 157 3.01 7.58 -6.93
CA LEU A 157 1.67 7.29 -7.40
C LEU A 157 1.74 6.13 -8.41
N LEU A 158 1.04 5.04 -8.13
CA LEU A 158 1.08 3.84 -8.96
C LEU A 158 -0.07 3.83 -9.97
N ASN A 159 0.16 3.22 -11.15
CA ASN A 159 -0.89 3.01 -12.15
C ASN A 159 -2.11 2.27 -11.60
N THR A 160 -1.93 1.42 -10.58
CA THR A 160 -2.97 0.67 -9.88
C THR A 160 -3.91 1.55 -9.06
N VAL A 161 -3.42 2.69 -8.56
CA VAL A 161 -4.20 3.69 -7.82
C VAL A 161 -4.76 4.74 -8.76
N LEU A 162 -4.00 5.15 -9.77
CA LEU A 162 -4.36 6.21 -10.72
C LEU A 162 -5.69 5.93 -11.46
N LYS A 163 -6.05 4.67 -11.65
CA LYS A 163 -7.29 4.24 -12.33
C LYS A 163 -8.56 4.36 -11.48
N ARG A 164 -8.45 4.68 -10.19
CA ARG A 164 -9.62 4.82 -9.30
C ARG A 164 -10.46 6.04 -9.68
N PRO A 165 -11.77 6.06 -9.40
CA PRO A 165 -12.58 7.28 -9.49
C PRO A 165 -11.94 8.43 -8.70
N ASP A 166 -12.17 9.67 -9.14
CA ASP A 166 -11.52 10.85 -8.54
C ASP A 166 -11.68 10.95 -7.01
N PRO A 167 -12.88 10.77 -6.41
CA PRO A 167 -13.01 10.82 -4.97
C PRO A 167 -12.21 9.73 -4.23
N GLU A 168 -12.11 8.54 -4.83
CA GLU A 168 -11.32 7.43 -4.26
C GLU A 168 -9.81 7.66 -4.42
N LEU A 169 -9.37 8.26 -5.54
CA LEU A 169 -7.98 8.65 -5.75
C LEU A 169 -7.57 9.74 -4.74
N ALA A 170 -8.39 10.77 -4.57
CA ALA A 170 -8.16 11.82 -3.59
C ALA A 170 -8.12 11.23 -2.17
N GLY A 171 -9.05 10.34 -1.84
CA GLY A 171 -9.11 9.65 -0.56
C GLY A 171 -7.82 8.93 -0.24
N VAL A 172 -7.32 8.08 -1.15
CA VAL A 172 -6.05 7.37 -0.95
C VAL A 172 -4.89 8.34 -0.75
N LEU A 173 -4.78 9.39 -1.55
CA LEU A 173 -3.70 10.37 -1.40
C LEU A 173 -3.74 11.07 -0.03
N PHE A 174 -4.91 11.48 0.42
CA PHE A 174 -5.07 12.17 1.71
C PHE A 174 -4.81 11.23 2.89
N HIS A 175 -5.28 9.98 2.82
CA HIS A 175 -5.04 8.93 3.80
C HIS A 175 -3.54 8.65 4.00
N GLU A 176 -2.84 8.37 2.91
CA GLU A 176 -1.41 8.04 2.97
C GLU A 176 -0.55 9.24 3.42
N LEU A 177 -0.92 10.45 3.02
CA LEU A 177 -0.25 11.66 3.51
C LEU A 177 -0.57 11.96 4.97
N ALA A 178 -1.74 11.54 5.48
CA ALA A 178 -2.08 11.67 6.89
C ALA A 178 -1.18 10.78 7.76
N HIS A 179 -0.86 9.56 7.31
CA HIS A 179 0.12 8.71 7.99
C HIS A 179 1.51 9.35 8.10
N GLN A 180 1.91 10.15 7.10
CA GLN A 180 3.17 10.89 7.17
C GLN A 180 3.10 12.10 8.12
N ARG A 181 1.91 12.56 8.49
CA ARG A 181 1.70 13.62 9.49
C ARG A 181 1.68 13.09 10.90
N LEU A 182 1.02 11.94 11.10
CA LEU A 182 0.89 11.29 12.40
C LEU A 182 0.79 9.76 12.21
N PHE A 183 1.75 9.06 12.75
CA PHE A 183 1.76 7.61 12.86
C PHE A 183 2.24 7.21 14.25
N VAL A 184 1.49 6.37 14.95
CA VAL A 184 1.82 5.89 16.30
C VAL A 184 2.30 4.45 16.21
N PRO A 185 3.61 4.19 16.34
CA PRO A 185 4.13 2.82 16.31
C PRO A 185 3.49 1.96 17.40
N GLY A 186 2.99 0.79 17.01
CA GLY A 186 2.33 -0.14 17.93
C GLY A 186 0.84 0.12 18.14
N ASP A 187 0.28 1.24 17.67
CA ASP A 187 -1.16 1.51 17.68
C ASP A 187 -1.67 1.72 16.25
N THR A 188 -1.82 0.61 15.54
CA THR A 188 -2.35 0.60 14.17
C THR A 188 -3.79 1.11 14.14
N ALA A 189 -4.61 0.73 15.12
CA ALA A 189 -6.01 1.12 15.16
C ALA A 189 -6.18 2.65 15.24
N PHE A 190 -5.40 3.31 16.07
CA PHE A 190 -5.38 4.77 16.13
C PHE A 190 -4.86 5.39 14.82
N SER A 191 -3.75 4.88 14.30
CA SER A 191 -3.13 5.43 13.09
C SER A 191 -4.06 5.36 11.87
N GLU A 192 -4.75 4.22 11.67
CA GLU A 192 -5.75 4.03 10.61
C GLU A 192 -6.99 4.90 10.82
N SER A 193 -7.47 5.01 12.07
CA SER A 193 -8.64 5.85 12.38
C SER A 193 -8.36 7.32 12.11
N PHE A 194 -7.16 7.79 12.46
CA PHE A 194 -6.72 9.15 12.16
C PHE A 194 -6.65 9.39 10.65
N ALA A 195 -5.99 8.49 9.91
CA ALA A 195 -5.85 8.62 8.46
C ALA A 195 -7.22 8.58 7.76
N THR A 196 -8.13 7.69 8.19
CA THR A 196 -9.50 7.60 7.67
C THR A 196 -10.30 8.88 7.96
N ALA A 197 -10.18 9.47 9.14
CA ALA A 197 -10.85 10.74 9.45
C ALA A 197 -10.36 11.88 8.55
N VAL A 198 -9.05 11.96 8.29
CA VAL A 198 -8.45 12.94 7.36
C VAL A 198 -8.88 12.67 5.92
N GLU A 199 -8.92 11.41 5.49
CA GLU A 199 -9.42 10.98 4.18
C GLU A 199 -10.86 11.47 3.96
N ILE A 200 -11.77 11.13 4.84
CA ILE A 200 -13.20 11.46 4.72
C ILE A 200 -13.42 12.97 4.69
N GLU A 201 -12.86 13.69 5.64
CA GLU A 201 -13.03 15.14 5.72
C GLU A 201 -12.30 15.84 4.54
N GLY A 202 -11.14 15.35 4.15
CA GLY A 202 -10.39 15.86 3.01
C GLY A 202 -11.17 15.71 1.70
N VAL A 203 -11.75 14.55 1.45
CA VAL A 203 -12.57 14.30 0.24
C VAL A 203 -13.83 15.16 0.28
N ARG A 204 -14.50 15.29 1.43
CA ARG A 204 -15.67 16.15 1.58
C ARG A 204 -15.35 17.59 1.18
N ARG A 205 -14.27 18.18 1.73
CA ARG A 205 -13.84 19.55 1.41
C ARG A 205 -13.46 19.68 -0.06
N TRP A 206 -12.67 18.75 -0.56
CA TRP A 206 -12.23 18.78 -1.95
C TRP A 206 -13.40 18.75 -2.94
N LEU A 207 -14.40 17.87 -2.72
CA LEU A 207 -15.59 17.81 -3.56
C LEU A 207 -16.43 19.10 -3.45
N THR A 208 -16.54 19.69 -2.25
CA THR A 208 -17.23 20.97 -2.07
C THR A 208 -16.56 22.07 -2.88
N ASP A 209 -15.23 22.18 -2.80
CA ASP A 209 -14.45 23.18 -3.53
C ASP A 209 -14.44 22.95 -5.05
N GLN A 210 -14.67 21.69 -5.50
CA GLN A 210 -14.89 21.34 -6.91
C GLN A 210 -16.32 21.62 -7.39
N GLY A 211 -17.22 22.09 -6.54
CA GLY A 211 -18.64 22.30 -6.86
C GLY A 211 -19.46 21.03 -7.02
N LYS A 212 -19.04 19.92 -6.40
CA LYS A 212 -19.64 18.57 -6.53
C LYS A 212 -19.95 17.94 -5.16
N PRO A 213 -20.54 18.66 -4.20
CA PRO A 213 -20.77 18.13 -2.85
C PRO A 213 -21.68 16.89 -2.85
N GLU A 214 -22.54 16.73 -3.84
CA GLU A 214 -23.44 15.58 -4.01
C GLU A 214 -22.70 14.26 -4.26
N GLU A 215 -21.50 14.29 -4.83
CA GLU A 215 -20.68 13.09 -5.05
C GLU A 215 -20.16 12.48 -3.73
N PHE A 216 -20.19 13.26 -2.63
CA PHE A 216 -19.68 12.77 -1.33
C PHE A 216 -20.54 11.65 -0.74
N ALA A 217 -21.86 11.69 -0.90
CA ALA A 217 -22.74 10.61 -0.44
C ALA A 217 -22.41 9.28 -1.14
N ASN A 218 -22.18 9.32 -2.43
CA ASN A 218 -21.78 8.14 -3.22
C ASN A 218 -20.39 7.62 -2.81
N TYR A 219 -19.46 8.52 -2.49
CA TYR A 219 -18.14 8.16 -1.98
C TYR A 219 -18.26 7.41 -0.64
N MET A 220 -19.05 7.95 0.31
CA MET A 220 -19.26 7.32 1.63
C MET A 220 -19.93 5.95 1.53
N GLU A 221 -20.88 5.79 0.60
CA GLU A 221 -21.51 4.49 0.38
C GLU A 221 -20.51 3.44 -0.13
N ARG A 222 -19.64 3.80 -1.07
CA ARG A 222 -18.57 2.91 -1.56
C ARG A 222 -17.55 2.59 -0.46
N LEU A 223 -17.20 3.55 0.37
CA LEU A 223 -16.30 3.35 1.52
C LEU A 223 -16.89 2.33 2.50
N LYS A 224 -18.15 2.50 2.90
CA LYS A 224 -18.87 1.56 3.78
C LYS A 224 -18.95 0.14 3.21
N ARG A 225 -19.24 0.01 1.92
CA ARG A 225 -19.26 -1.31 1.27
C ARG A 225 -17.88 -1.98 1.35
N ARG A 226 -16.80 -1.25 1.13
CA ARG A 226 -15.43 -1.79 1.24
C ARG A 226 -15.14 -2.31 2.66
N GLU A 227 -15.56 -1.58 3.70
CA GLU A 227 -15.36 -1.98 5.09
C GLU A 227 -16.15 -3.26 5.48
N GLN A 228 -17.30 -3.50 4.85
CA GLN A 228 -18.11 -4.70 5.12
C GLN A 228 -17.49 -6.00 4.57
N PHE A 229 -16.52 -5.91 3.67
CA PHE A 229 -15.84 -7.05 3.05
C PHE A 229 -14.41 -7.27 3.57
N MET A 230 -13.94 -6.49 4.53
CA MET A 230 -12.67 -6.67 5.24
C MET A 230 -12.89 -7.20 6.65
#